data_b22306fd2e8511568b7b6eeb81099f20
#
_entry.id   b22306fd2e8511568b7b6eeb81099f20
#
_cell.length_a   1.000
_cell.length_b   1.000
_cell.length_c   1.000
_cell.angle_alpha   90.00
_cell.angle_beta   90.00
_cell.angle_gamma   90.00
#
_symmetry.space_group_name_H-M   'P 1'
#
loop_
_entity.id
_entity.type
_entity.pdbx_description
1 polymer ?
#
loop_
_entity_poly.entity_id
_entity_poly.type
_entity_poly.pdbx_seq_one_letter_code
_entity_poly.pdbx_strand_id
1 'polypeptide(L)'
;MIFKNNQLSSRFKQVFHNTGFGIMIVDKNRDLIEVNPKFCEMFGYTKEELIGQNAEIIHISNKTYKEFGEKAFNQVRNNKPVNLDWPMRKQNREKIWVRIAGDPVRDKDEVLWTVVDITERVKAKEKIDQLASKLSRYLSPQVYQSIFSGKKNVKIEAYRKKLTVFFSDIKGFTEITDRLEPEVLSTLLNSYLNEMSKIALKYGGTIDKFVGDAILIFFGDPETKGDKEDAYSCVLMALEMKERMHHLKNLWENQGITNPLEIRIGINTGYCNVGNFGSENRLDYTIIGGEVNLASRLESNAMTGQILISQETYALIKKHIVCEKKDEIKVKGIAHKIQTYQVVGSYKNIAQKRKILNEKFDGFNLNIDLNISKKNKVITSLENTLKQLKKNEKSN
;
A
#
# COMPACT_ATOMS: atom_id res chain seq x y z
N MET A 1 -34.51 47.01 -39.69
CA MET A 1 -33.60 45.84 -39.46
C MET A 1 -32.14 46.23 -39.27
N ILE A 2 -31.61 47.26 -39.96
CA ILE A 2 -30.17 47.64 -39.88
C ILE A 2 -29.75 48.14 -38.48
N PHE A 3 -30.59 48.85 -37.72
CA PHE A 3 -30.30 49.37 -36.40
C PHE A 3 -30.19 48.25 -35.32
N LYS A 4 -30.94 47.14 -35.45
CA LYS A 4 -30.84 46.03 -34.55
C LYS A 4 -29.53 45.23 -34.71
N ASN A 5 -29.02 45.11 -35.94
CA ASN A 5 -27.76 44.44 -36.25
C ASN A 5 -26.52 45.15 -35.64
N ASN A 6 -26.53 46.51 -35.70
CA ASN A 6 -25.44 47.34 -35.18
C ASN A 6 -25.37 47.28 -33.64
N GLN A 7 -26.50 47.24 -32.93
CA GLN A 7 -26.52 47.10 -31.46
C GLN A 7 -26.08 45.70 -31.00
N LEU A 8 -26.50 44.64 -31.69
CA LEU A 8 -26.03 43.28 -31.41
C LEU A 8 -24.51 43.14 -31.64
N SER A 9 -24.00 43.70 -32.73
CA SER A 9 -22.57 43.74 -33.07
C SER A 9 -21.75 44.47 -31.99
N SER A 10 -22.27 45.62 -31.47
CA SER A 10 -21.62 46.38 -30.41
C SER A 10 -21.58 45.62 -29.07
N ARG A 11 -22.69 45.01 -28.66
CA ARG A 11 -22.76 44.17 -27.43
C ARG A 11 -21.86 42.94 -27.53
N PHE A 12 -21.83 42.28 -28.66
CA PHE A 12 -20.96 41.14 -28.90
C PHE A 12 -19.48 41.53 -28.77
N LYS A 13 -19.07 42.64 -29.35
CA LYS A 13 -17.72 43.18 -29.21
C LYS A 13 -17.37 43.47 -27.75
N GLN A 14 -18.29 44.05 -26.97
CA GLN A 14 -18.08 44.31 -25.56
C GLN A 14 -17.89 43.04 -24.75
N VAL A 15 -18.71 41.99 -24.97
CA VAL A 15 -18.59 40.70 -24.31
C VAL A 15 -17.26 40.03 -24.67
N PHE A 16 -16.92 40.04 -25.98
CA PHE A 16 -15.67 39.43 -26.44
C PHE A 16 -14.43 40.12 -25.87
N HIS A 17 -14.42 41.44 -25.74
CA HIS A 17 -13.29 42.20 -25.21
C HIS A 17 -13.18 42.20 -23.68
N ASN A 18 -14.32 42.16 -22.97
CA ASN A 18 -14.34 42.35 -21.51
C ASN A 18 -14.57 41.04 -20.69
N THR A 19 -14.50 39.89 -21.36
CA THR A 19 -14.65 38.61 -20.66
C THR A 19 -13.37 38.25 -19.87
N GLY A 20 -13.55 37.59 -18.73
CA GLY A 20 -12.44 37.12 -17.87
C GLY A 20 -11.72 35.85 -18.37
N PHE A 21 -12.13 35.30 -19.54
CA PHE A 21 -11.51 34.11 -20.14
C PHE A 21 -10.98 34.44 -21.55
N GLY A 22 -9.94 33.70 -21.95
CA GLY A 22 -9.40 33.81 -23.30
C GLY A 22 -10.38 33.24 -24.33
N ILE A 23 -10.53 33.90 -25.48
CA ILE A 23 -11.27 33.40 -26.61
C ILE A 23 -10.34 33.39 -27.81
N MET A 24 -10.36 32.28 -28.57
CA MET A 24 -9.72 32.18 -29.86
C MET A 24 -10.66 31.51 -30.86
N ILE A 25 -10.56 31.91 -32.11
CA ILE A 25 -11.24 31.29 -33.26
C ILE A 25 -10.15 30.78 -34.19
N VAL A 26 -10.27 29.53 -34.61
CA VAL A 26 -9.35 28.93 -35.60
C VAL A 26 -10.11 28.38 -36.78
N ASP A 27 -9.45 28.37 -37.94
CA ASP A 27 -9.98 27.75 -39.15
C ASP A 27 -9.81 26.22 -39.16
N LYS A 28 -10.16 25.60 -40.29
CA LYS A 28 -10.01 24.14 -40.53
C LYS A 28 -8.56 23.64 -40.44
N ASN A 29 -7.58 24.49 -40.68
CA ASN A 29 -6.16 24.18 -40.62
C ASN A 29 -5.60 24.46 -39.25
N ARG A 30 -6.44 24.97 -38.34
CA ARG A 30 -6.07 25.41 -36.97
C ARG A 30 -5.24 26.70 -36.98
N ASP A 31 -5.37 27.54 -38.01
CA ASP A 31 -4.77 28.86 -38.06
C ASP A 31 -5.65 29.84 -37.28
N LEU A 32 -5.03 30.71 -36.48
CA LEU A 32 -5.71 31.67 -35.62
C LEU A 32 -6.32 32.81 -36.44
N ILE A 33 -7.66 32.89 -36.44
CA ILE A 33 -8.43 33.94 -37.16
C ILE A 33 -8.71 35.13 -36.26
N GLU A 34 -9.08 34.87 -35.00
CA GLU A 34 -9.47 35.91 -34.05
C GLU A 34 -9.07 35.51 -32.64
N VAL A 35 -8.61 36.48 -31.83
CA VAL A 35 -8.31 36.32 -30.41
C VAL A 35 -8.79 37.55 -29.65
N ASN A 36 -9.24 37.34 -28.40
CA ASN A 36 -9.62 38.44 -27.54
C ASN A 36 -8.43 38.97 -26.70
N PRO A 37 -8.53 40.17 -26.13
CA PRO A 37 -7.44 40.71 -25.29
C PRO A 37 -7.00 39.82 -24.15
N LYS A 38 -7.96 39.13 -23.52
CA LYS A 38 -7.64 38.20 -22.40
C LYS A 38 -6.81 37.00 -22.85
N PHE A 39 -7.02 36.49 -24.04
CA PHE A 39 -6.18 35.44 -24.62
C PHE A 39 -4.76 35.94 -24.84
N CYS A 40 -4.59 37.14 -25.39
CA CYS A 40 -3.29 37.78 -25.59
C CYS A 40 -2.56 37.96 -24.26
N GLU A 41 -3.22 38.53 -23.25
CA GLU A 41 -2.68 38.68 -21.89
C GLU A 41 -2.22 37.34 -21.29
N MET A 42 -3.06 36.30 -21.41
CA MET A 42 -2.83 34.99 -20.84
C MET A 42 -1.59 34.29 -21.44
N PHE A 43 -1.41 34.39 -22.75
CA PHE A 43 -0.32 33.72 -23.46
C PHE A 43 0.89 34.62 -23.70
N GLY A 44 0.78 35.94 -23.47
CA GLY A 44 1.88 36.89 -23.58
C GLY A 44 2.20 37.33 -25.00
N TYR A 45 1.30 37.11 -25.97
CA TYR A 45 1.43 37.53 -27.36
C TYR A 45 0.57 38.77 -27.65
N THR A 46 0.98 39.56 -28.60
CA THR A 46 0.07 40.55 -29.19
C THR A 46 -0.91 39.91 -30.20
N LYS A 47 -2.00 40.58 -30.52
CA LYS A 47 -2.95 40.07 -31.48
C LYS A 47 -2.30 39.89 -32.85
N GLU A 48 -1.46 40.84 -33.25
CA GLU A 48 -0.77 40.91 -34.55
C GLU A 48 0.20 39.75 -34.71
N GLU A 49 0.83 39.27 -33.58
CA GLU A 49 1.73 38.11 -33.56
C GLU A 49 0.98 36.79 -33.72
N LEU A 50 -0.30 36.74 -33.33
CA LEU A 50 -1.08 35.50 -33.32
C LEU A 50 -1.91 35.29 -34.59
N ILE A 51 -2.53 36.37 -35.13
CA ILE A 51 -3.44 36.24 -36.28
C ILE A 51 -2.69 35.72 -37.50
N GLY A 52 -3.25 34.69 -38.13
CA GLY A 52 -2.65 33.97 -39.25
C GLY A 52 -1.58 32.96 -38.90
N GLN A 53 -1.17 32.88 -37.64
CA GLN A 53 -0.27 31.83 -37.19
C GLN A 53 -1.03 30.53 -36.90
N ASN A 54 -0.37 29.40 -37.10
CA ASN A 54 -0.93 28.11 -36.71
C ASN A 54 -0.92 27.95 -35.17
N ALA A 55 -2.00 27.41 -34.62
CA ALA A 55 -2.15 27.22 -33.18
C ALA A 55 -1.06 26.31 -32.54
N GLU A 56 -0.19 25.71 -33.33
CA GLU A 56 0.98 24.99 -32.82
C GLU A 56 1.86 25.89 -31.93
N ILE A 57 1.89 27.22 -32.20
CA ILE A 57 2.72 28.17 -31.45
C ILE A 57 2.42 28.21 -29.94
N ILE A 58 1.20 27.91 -29.54
CA ILE A 58 0.77 27.87 -28.14
C ILE A 58 0.83 26.48 -27.53
N HIS A 59 1.23 25.46 -28.27
CA HIS A 59 1.43 24.11 -27.74
C HIS A 59 2.86 23.88 -27.26
N ILE A 60 3.04 22.99 -26.27
CA ILE A 60 4.35 22.69 -25.69
C ILE A 60 5.28 22.06 -26.74
N SER A 61 4.73 21.22 -27.61
CA SER A 61 5.46 20.51 -28.66
C SER A 61 4.54 20.11 -29.81
N ASN A 62 5.11 19.77 -30.97
CA ASN A 62 4.36 19.22 -32.10
C ASN A 62 3.57 17.96 -31.71
N LYS A 63 4.11 17.12 -30.80
CA LYS A 63 3.40 15.96 -30.27
C LYS A 63 2.10 16.36 -29.55
N THR A 64 2.17 17.32 -28.61
CA THR A 64 0.97 17.79 -27.88
C THR A 64 -0.01 18.50 -28.79
N TYR A 65 0.47 19.17 -29.84
CA TYR A 65 -0.37 19.78 -30.86
C TYR A 65 -1.17 18.73 -31.66
N LYS A 66 -0.50 17.61 -32.08
CA LYS A 66 -1.18 16.52 -32.80
C LYS A 66 -2.18 15.79 -31.91
N GLU A 67 -1.80 15.47 -30.70
CA GLU A 67 -2.68 14.82 -29.71
C GLU A 67 -3.92 15.65 -29.38
N PHE A 68 -3.78 16.98 -29.28
CA PHE A 68 -4.91 17.90 -29.13
C PHE A 68 -5.84 17.87 -30.35
N GLY A 69 -5.26 17.83 -31.55
CA GLY A 69 -6.01 17.68 -32.80
C GLY A 69 -6.93 16.47 -32.80
N GLU A 70 -6.40 15.32 -32.38
CA GLU A 70 -7.15 14.07 -32.32
C GLU A 70 -8.20 14.08 -31.20
N LYS A 71 -7.80 14.49 -29.97
CA LYS A 71 -8.65 14.43 -28.79
C LYS A 71 -9.72 15.52 -28.69
N ALA A 72 -9.49 16.69 -29.29
CA ALA A 72 -10.33 17.84 -29.12
C ALA A 72 -10.82 18.42 -30.46
N PHE A 73 -9.93 18.89 -31.31
CA PHE A 73 -10.29 19.62 -32.51
C PHE A 73 -11.20 18.82 -33.46
N ASN A 74 -10.84 17.55 -33.74
CA ASN A 74 -11.65 16.67 -34.59
C ASN A 74 -13.03 16.36 -33.98
N GLN A 75 -13.14 16.31 -32.65
CA GLN A 75 -14.42 16.07 -31.98
C GLN A 75 -15.35 17.28 -32.14
N VAL A 76 -14.83 18.50 -31.95
CA VAL A 76 -15.61 19.75 -32.13
C VAL A 76 -16.09 19.89 -33.56
N ARG A 77 -15.24 19.63 -34.56
CA ARG A 77 -15.65 19.63 -35.98
C ARG A 77 -16.75 18.62 -36.30
N ASN A 78 -16.82 17.53 -35.56
CA ASN A 78 -17.91 16.55 -35.67
C ASN A 78 -19.11 16.88 -34.75
N ASN A 79 -19.28 18.13 -34.35
CA ASN A 79 -20.35 18.65 -33.51
C ASN A 79 -20.44 17.99 -32.15
N LYS A 80 -19.30 17.49 -31.60
CA LYS A 80 -19.22 16.97 -30.24
C LYS A 80 -18.59 18.02 -29.35
N PRO A 81 -19.27 18.50 -28.28
CA PRO A 81 -18.70 19.48 -27.38
C PRO A 81 -17.47 18.91 -26.67
N VAL A 82 -16.45 19.72 -26.51
CA VAL A 82 -15.21 19.36 -25.83
C VAL A 82 -14.99 20.31 -24.68
N ASN A 83 -14.61 19.74 -23.52
CA ASN A 83 -14.17 20.47 -22.33
C ASN A 83 -13.10 19.65 -21.65
N LEU A 84 -11.85 20.13 -21.65
CA LEU A 84 -10.72 19.39 -21.08
C LEU A 84 -9.65 20.33 -20.52
N ASP A 85 -8.88 19.81 -19.58
CA ASP A 85 -7.70 20.47 -19.04
C ASP A 85 -6.49 20.08 -19.90
N TRP A 86 -5.79 21.10 -20.44
CA TRP A 86 -4.69 20.87 -21.38
C TRP A 86 -3.48 21.73 -21.07
N PRO A 87 -2.25 21.18 -21.15
CA PRO A 87 -1.04 21.95 -20.97
C PRO A 87 -0.68 22.68 -22.25
N MET A 88 -0.48 23.98 -22.16
CA MET A 88 -0.03 24.85 -23.23
C MET A 88 1.23 25.63 -22.90
N ARG A 89 1.71 26.46 -23.78
CA ARG A 89 2.94 27.22 -23.64
C ARG A 89 2.69 28.70 -23.97
N LYS A 90 3.17 29.58 -23.08
CA LYS A 90 3.21 31.03 -23.31
C LYS A 90 4.35 31.44 -24.27
N GLN A 91 4.38 32.66 -24.71
CA GLN A 91 5.43 33.25 -25.55
C GLN A 91 6.82 33.12 -24.91
N ASN A 92 6.92 33.40 -23.60
CA ASN A 92 8.14 33.25 -22.81
C ASN A 92 8.56 31.78 -22.55
N ARG A 93 7.92 30.79 -23.18
CA ARG A 93 8.08 29.35 -23.05
C ARG A 93 7.63 28.77 -21.72
N GLU A 94 7.05 29.54 -20.82
CA GLU A 94 6.46 29.04 -19.58
C GLU A 94 5.27 28.13 -19.87
N LYS A 95 5.18 27.02 -19.14
CA LYS A 95 4.02 26.11 -19.21
C LYS A 95 2.83 26.72 -18.49
N ILE A 96 1.69 26.76 -19.16
CA ILE A 96 0.39 27.14 -18.60
C ILE A 96 -0.58 25.97 -18.69
N TRP A 97 -1.34 25.72 -17.64
CA TRP A 97 -2.44 24.78 -17.67
C TRP A 97 -3.73 25.54 -17.96
N VAL A 98 -4.45 25.12 -18.98
CA VAL A 98 -5.70 25.74 -19.34
C VAL A 98 -6.84 24.74 -19.34
N ARG A 99 -8.01 25.17 -18.91
CA ARG A 99 -9.27 24.52 -19.26
C ARG A 99 -9.74 25.09 -20.55
N ILE A 100 -9.91 24.24 -21.54
CA ILE A 100 -10.33 24.64 -22.89
C ILE A 100 -11.63 23.97 -23.27
N ALA A 101 -12.60 24.76 -23.73
CA ALA A 101 -13.86 24.27 -24.28
C ALA A 101 -14.04 24.79 -25.69
N GLY A 102 -14.51 23.92 -26.59
CA GLY A 102 -14.64 24.22 -28.01
C GLY A 102 -16.03 23.94 -28.52
N ASP A 103 -16.50 24.87 -29.38
CA ASP A 103 -17.76 24.78 -30.10
C ASP A 103 -17.56 25.15 -31.59
N PRO A 104 -18.25 24.46 -32.52
CA PRO A 104 -18.18 24.81 -33.94
C PRO A 104 -18.90 26.13 -34.18
N VAL A 105 -18.34 26.99 -35.03
CA VAL A 105 -19.02 28.21 -35.48
C VAL A 105 -20.00 27.81 -36.59
N ARG A 106 -21.30 28.15 -36.41
CA ARG A 106 -22.33 27.80 -37.38
C ARG A 106 -22.06 28.48 -38.72
N ASP A 107 -22.30 27.74 -39.79
CA ASP A 107 -22.16 28.20 -41.20
C ASP A 107 -20.73 28.58 -41.63
N LYS A 108 -19.72 28.20 -40.81
CA LYS A 108 -18.30 28.38 -41.10
C LYS A 108 -17.51 27.17 -40.71
N ASP A 109 -16.44 26.87 -41.46
CA ASP A 109 -15.50 25.79 -41.10
C ASP A 109 -14.47 26.28 -40.05
N GLU A 110 -14.99 26.85 -38.96
CA GLU A 110 -14.25 27.51 -37.87
C GLU A 110 -14.64 26.90 -36.54
N VAL A 111 -13.72 26.94 -35.57
CA VAL A 111 -13.96 26.49 -34.19
C VAL A 111 -13.65 27.61 -33.21
N LEU A 112 -14.62 27.91 -32.35
CA LEU A 112 -14.47 28.85 -31.26
C LEU A 112 -14.00 28.08 -30.03
N TRP A 113 -12.93 28.56 -29.43
CA TRP A 113 -12.38 28.02 -28.18
C TRP A 113 -12.45 29.06 -27.07
N THR A 114 -12.94 28.63 -25.92
CA THR A 114 -12.83 29.39 -24.67
C THR A 114 -11.74 28.76 -23.80
N VAL A 115 -10.90 29.61 -23.22
CA VAL A 115 -9.69 29.19 -22.49
C VAL A 115 -9.64 29.87 -21.14
N VAL A 116 -9.51 29.07 -20.08
CA VAL A 116 -9.38 29.55 -18.70
C VAL A 116 -8.07 29.10 -18.15
N ASP A 117 -7.28 30.00 -17.59
CA ASP A 117 -6.04 29.63 -16.87
C ASP A 117 -6.39 28.93 -15.54
N ILE A 118 -5.94 27.71 -15.42
CA ILE A 118 -6.12 26.87 -14.23
C ILE A 118 -4.77 26.52 -13.59
N THR A 119 -3.69 27.20 -13.97
CA THR A 119 -2.33 26.88 -13.53
C THR A 119 -2.20 26.87 -12.03
N GLU A 120 -2.71 27.92 -11.36
CA GLU A 120 -2.64 27.99 -9.90
C GLU A 120 -3.46 26.88 -9.22
N ARG A 121 -4.60 26.51 -9.78
CA ARG A 121 -5.41 25.39 -9.29
C ARG A 121 -4.66 24.05 -9.42
N VAL A 122 -4.01 23.82 -10.57
CA VAL A 122 -3.23 22.59 -10.81
C VAL A 122 -2.02 22.54 -9.85
N LYS A 123 -1.26 23.64 -9.76
CA LYS A 123 -0.12 23.76 -8.82
C LYS A 123 -0.53 23.53 -7.37
N ALA A 124 -1.64 24.12 -6.94
CA ALA A 124 -2.17 23.94 -5.59
C ALA A 124 -2.53 22.46 -5.32
N LYS A 125 -3.21 21.81 -6.29
CA LYS A 125 -3.54 20.39 -6.20
C LYS A 125 -2.29 19.50 -6.14
N GLU A 126 -1.32 19.74 -7.03
CA GLU A 126 -0.05 18.99 -7.03
C GLU A 126 0.69 19.16 -5.69
N LYS A 127 0.68 20.35 -5.12
CA LYS A 127 1.29 20.63 -3.81
C LYS A 127 0.57 19.88 -2.68
N ILE A 128 -0.77 19.85 -2.70
CA ILE A 128 -1.57 19.09 -1.74
C ILE A 128 -1.26 17.59 -1.86
N ASP A 129 -1.24 17.06 -3.09
CA ASP A 129 -0.96 15.64 -3.36
C ASP A 129 0.47 15.25 -2.91
N GLN A 130 1.45 16.15 -3.13
CA GLN A 130 2.82 15.96 -2.64
C GLN A 130 2.91 15.96 -1.10
N LEU A 131 2.22 16.89 -0.44
CA LEU A 131 2.17 16.94 1.02
C LEU A 131 1.46 15.71 1.60
N ALA A 132 0.35 15.32 1.02
CA ALA A 132 -0.37 14.10 1.39
C ALA A 132 0.51 12.86 1.24
N SER A 133 1.25 12.74 0.12
CA SER A 133 2.20 11.65 -0.10
C SER A 133 3.38 11.64 0.89
N LYS A 134 3.85 12.81 1.34
CA LYS A 134 4.86 12.88 2.40
C LYS A 134 4.28 12.45 3.75
N LEU A 135 3.09 12.92 4.10
CA LEU A 135 2.41 12.57 5.35
C LEU A 135 2.04 11.08 5.43
N SER A 136 1.74 10.45 4.29
CA SER A 136 1.41 9.02 4.26
C SER A 136 2.54 8.11 4.76
N ARG A 137 3.79 8.60 4.79
CA ARG A 137 4.93 7.84 5.32
C ARG A 137 5.00 7.81 6.85
N TYR A 138 4.28 8.71 7.52
CA TYR A 138 4.22 8.80 8.99
C TYR A 138 2.98 8.12 9.58
N LEU A 139 2.07 7.67 8.74
CA LEU A 139 0.85 6.97 9.13
C LEU A 139 0.85 5.56 8.52
N SER A 140 0.21 4.60 9.19
CA SER A 140 -0.04 3.33 8.50
C SER A 140 -0.92 3.56 7.26
N PRO A 141 -0.72 2.83 6.15
CA PRO A 141 -1.51 3.01 4.93
C PRO A 141 -3.02 2.89 5.15
N GLN A 142 -3.45 2.01 6.04
CA GLN A 142 -4.86 1.80 6.37
C GLN A 142 -5.45 3.02 7.09
N VAL A 143 -4.70 3.61 8.04
CA VAL A 143 -5.11 4.82 8.76
C VAL A 143 -5.14 6.01 7.80
N TYR A 144 -4.12 6.17 6.96
CA TYR A 144 -4.07 7.20 5.93
C TYR A 144 -5.29 7.13 5.01
N GLN A 145 -5.59 5.96 4.45
CA GLN A 145 -6.74 5.77 3.57
C GLN A 145 -8.07 6.06 4.29
N SER A 146 -8.21 5.64 5.54
CA SER A 146 -9.41 5.88 6.34
C SER A 146 -9.68 7.37 6.57
N ILE A 147 -8.63 8.16 6.83
CA ILE A 147 -8.72 9.62 7.02
C ILE A 147 -9.02 10.31 5.69
N PHE A 148 -8.24 10.05 4.64
CA PHE A 148 -8.37 10.76 3.36
C PHE A 148 -9.58 10.33 2.52
N SER A 149 -10.14 9.15 2.76
CA SER A 149 -11.42 8.74 2.15
C SER A 149 -12.65 9.35 2.85
N GLY A 150 -12.47 10.11 3.93
CA GLY A 150 -13.56 10.68 4.73
C GLY A 150 -14.35 9.66 5.56
N LYS A 151 -13.90 8.41 5.63
CA LYS A 151 -14.55 7.36 6.42
C LYS A 151 -14.41 7.56 7.92
N LYS A 152 -13.34 8.20 8.37
CA LYS A 152 -13.10 8.52 9.79
C LYS A 152 -12.79 10.00 9.96
N ASN A 153 -13.42 10.62 10.94
CA ASN A 153 -13.09 11.97 11.38
C ASN A 153 -11.85 11.94 12.27
N VAL A 154 -10.99 12.94 12.14
CA VAL A 154 -9.82 13.13 13.02
C VAL A 154 -10.32 13.79 14.31
N LYS A 155 -10.99 13.02 15.18
CA LYS A 155 -11.43 13.44 16.51
C LYS A 155 -10.81 12.52 17.55
N ILE A 156 -10.68 13.01 18.79
CA ILE A 156 -10.35 12.18 19.95
C ILE A 156 -11.54 11.27 20.21
N GLU A 157 -11.47 10.06 19.69
CA GLU A 157 -12.54 9.06 19.80
C GLU A 157 -11.90 7.67 19.79
N ALA A 158 -12.33 6.86 20.75
CA ALA A 158 -11.88 5.47 20.85
C ALA A 158 -13.07 4.57 21.16
N TYR A 159 -13.03 3.35 20.68
CA TYR A 159 -14.06 2.35 20.91
C TYR A 159 -13.44 1.00 21.23
N ARG A 160 -14.22 0.17 21.95
CA ARG A 160 -13.79 -1.18 22.35
C ARG A 160 -14.04 -2.17 21.22
N LYS A 161 -12.98 -2.88 20.82
CA LYS A 161 -13.02 -3.87 19.74
C LYS A 161 -12.13 -5.06 20.06
N LYS A 162 -12.52 -6.24 19.63
CA LYS A 162 -11.68 -7.42 19.74
C LYS A 162 -10.67 -7.42 18.61
N LEU A 163 -9.39 -7.44 18.96
CA LEU A 163 -8.26 -7.32 18.04
C LEU A 163 -7.25 -8.44 18.30
N THR A 164 -6.50 -8.80 17.26
CA THR A 164 -5.31 -9.61 17.43
C THR A 164 -4.09 -8.71 17.41
N VAL A 165 -3.34 -8.72 18.51
CA VAL A 165 -2.19 -7.87 18.77
C VAL A 165 -0.91 -8.66 18.62
N PHE A 166 0.03 -8.12 17.88
CA PHE A 166 1.35 -8.66 17.60
C PHE A 166 2.42 -7.72 18.14
N PHE A 167 3.36 -8.28 18.88
CA PHE A 167 4.62 -7.63 19.24
C PHE A 167 5.80 -8.46 18.72
N SER A 168 6.80 -7.79 18.19
CA SER A 168 8.11 -8.39 17.96
C SER A 168 9.20 -7.47 18.47
N ASP A 169 10.31 -8.05 18.88
CA ASP A 169 11.49 -7.38 19.41
C ASP A 169 12.77 -8.10 18.96
N ILE A 170 13.87 -7.37 18.80
CA ILE A 170 15.17 -7.95 18.44
C ILE A 170 15.90 -8.35 19.73
N LYS A 171 16.27 -9.61 19.81
CA LYS A 171 16.97 -10.13 21.00
C LYS A 171 18.35 -9.49 21.16
N GLY A 172 18.60 -8.88 22.33
CA GLY A 172 19.89 -8.26 22.64
C GLY A 172 20.22 -7.00 21.83
N PHE A 173 19.20 -6.30 21.34
CA PHE A 173 19.39 -5.10 20.52
C PHE A 173 20.26 -4.03 21.20
N THR A 174 20.07 -3.80 22.49
CA THR A 174 20.90 -2.87 23.28
C THR A 174 22.39 -3.22 23.23
N GLU A 175 22.74 -4.51 23.33
CA GLU A 175 24.13 -4.95 23.23
C GLU A 175 24.69 -4.82 21.81
N ILE A 176 23.83 -4.91 20.81
CA ILE A 176 24.18 -4.73 19.38
C ILE A 176 24.43 -3.27 19.10
N THR A 177 23.60 -2.36 19.65
CA THR A 177 23.78 -0.89 19.47
C THR A 177 25.08 -0.39 20.01
N ASP A 178 25.57 -0.98 21.11
CA ASP A 178 26.84 -0.57 21.74
C ASP A 178 28.09 -1.02 20.95
N ARG A 179 27.93 -1.98 20.02
CA ARG A 179 29.04 -2.58 19.26
C ARG A 179 29.12 -2.14 17.81
N LEU A 180 28.05 -1.63 17.25
CA LEU A 180 28.00 -1.24 15.83
C LEU A 180 28.15 0.25 15.67
N GLU A 181 28.82 0.64 14.58
CA GLU A 181 28.84 2.03 14.15
C GLU A 181 27.41 2.51 13.83
N PRO A 182 27.05 3.77 14.17
CA PRO A 182 25.67 4.28 14.03
C PRO A 182 25.10 4.14 12.63
N GLU A 183 25.91 4.31 11.60
CA GLU A 183 25.52 4.22 10.19
C GLU A 183 25.16 2.77 9.80
N VAL A 184 25.95 1.80 10.29
CA VAL A 184 25.72 0.37 10.07
C VAL A 184 24.45 -0.06 10.79
N LEU A 185 24.31 0.32 12.07
CA LEU A 185 23.12 0.05 12.86
C LEU A 185 21.85 0.61 12.19
N SER A 186 21.90 1.86 11.75
CA SER A 186 20.79 2.54 11.08
C SER A 186 20.38 1.82 9.79
N THR A 187 21.35 1.39 9.00
CA THR A 187 21.12 0.65 7.76
C THR A 187 20.47 -0.71 8.02
N LEU A 188 20.97 -1.45 9.03
CA LEU A 188 20.43 -2.74 9.45
C LEU A 188 19.00 -2.62 9.94
N LEU A 189 18.76 -1.69 10.88
CA LEU A 189 17.44 -1.48 11.47
C LEU A 189 16.42 -1.06 10.39
N ASN A 190 16.78 -0.13 9.52
CA ASN A 190 15.89 0.30 8.45
C ASN A 190 15.61 -0.83 7.45
N SER A 191 16.59 -1.66 7.13
CA SER A 191 16.40 -2.85 6.29
C SER A 191 15.42 -3.83 6.94
N TYR A 192 15.60 -4.14 8.22
CA TYR A 192 14.71 -4.97 9.02
C TYR A 192 13.28 -4.42 9.05
N LEU A 193 13.11 -3.17 9.49
CA LEU A 193 11.80 -2.54 9.62
C LEU A 193 11.06 -2.48 8.27
N ASN A 194 11.77 -2.20 7.18
CA ASN A 194 11.20 -2.16 5.84
C ASN A 194 10.68 -3.53 5.38
N GLU A 195 11.45 -4.60 5.60
CA GLU A 195 11.02 -5.95 5.22
C GLU A 195 9.85 -6.44 6.09
N MET A 196 9.89 -6.20 7.40
CA MET A 196 8.79 -6.55 8.30
C MET A 196 7.51 -5.76 7.97
N SER A 197 7.64 -4.48 7.63
CA SER A 197 6.50 -3.64 7.22
C SER A 197 5.84 -4.14 5.94
N LYS A 198 6.63 -4.53 4.93
CA LYS A 198 6.10 -5.12 3.68
C LYS A 198 5.27 -6.37 3.96
N ILE A 199 5.78 -7.23 4.84
CA ILE A 199 5.07 -8.46 5.22
C ILE A 199 3.80 -8.11 6.00
N ALA A 200 3.85 -7.18 6.96
CA ALA A 200 2.68 -6.75 7.72
C ALA A 200 1.55 -6.27 6.80
N LEU A 201 1.87 -5.39 5.86
CA LEU A 201 0.91 -4.85 4.90
C LEU A 201 0.34 -5.93 3.96
N LYS A 202 1.17 -6.88 3.51
CA LYS A 202 0.75 -8.02 2.69
C LYS A 202 -0.37 -8.84 3.34
N TYR A 203 -0.31 -9.04 4.67
CA TYR A 203 -1.31 -9.79 5.42
C TYR A 203 -2.48 -8.93 5.92
N GLY A 204 -2.44 -7.61 5.73
CA GLY A 204 -3.49 -6.68 6.17
C GLY A 204 -3.33 -6.22 7.62
N GLY A 205 -2.13 -6.35 8.19
CA GLY A 205 -1.81 -5.84 9.52
C GLY A 205 -1.73 -4.31 9.55
N THR A 206 -2.29 -3.69 10.56
CA THR A 206 -2.15 -2.26 10.82
C THR A 206 -0.92 -2.04 11.71
N ILE A 207 0.11 -1.42 11.15
CA ILE A 207 1.31 -1.06 11.92
C ILE A 207 0.94 0.12 12.81
N ASP A 208 0.99 -0.07 14.12
CA ASP A 208 0.75 0.98 15.10
C ASP A 208 1.98 1.89 15.20
N LYS A 209 3.08 1.33 15.65
CA LYS A 209 4.34 2.07 15.85
C LYS A 209 5.55 1.15 15.94
N PHE A 210 6.70 1.76 15.73
CA PHE A 210 7.99 1.20 16.11
C PHE A 210 8.42 1.81 17.45
N VAL A 211 8.88 0.98 18.38
CA VAL A 211 9.40 1.42 19.68
C VAL A 211 10.84 0.92 19.79
N GLY A 212 11.78 1.74 19.29
CA GLY A 212 13.15 1.28 19.05
C GLY A 212 13.17 0.22 17.94
N ASP A 213 13.55 -1.00 18.31
CA ASP A 213 13.58 -2.18 17.44
C ASP A 213 12.29 -3.02 17.52
N ALA A 214 11.44 -2.73 18.49
CA ALA A 214 10.16 -3.42 18.64
C ALA A 214 9.11 -2.91 17.64
N ILE A 215 8.29 -3.83 17.14
CA ILE A 215 7.18 -3.54 16.22
C ILE A 215 5.86 -3.93 16.87
N LEU A 216 4.94 -2.98 16.97
CA LEU A 216 3.55 -3.21 17.36
C LEU A 216 2.66 -3.19 16.12
N ILE A 217 1.94 -4.29 15.91
CA ILE A 217 0.97 -4.46 14.82
C ILE A 217 -0.32 -5.00 15.41
N PHE A 218 -1.45 -4.63 14.83
CA PHE A 218 -2.73 -5.23 15.17
C PHE A 218 -3.57 -5.54 13.94
N PHE A 219 -4.51 -6.48 14.10
CA PHE A 219 -5.48 -6.90 13.10
C PHE A 219 -6.89 -6.72 13.65
N GLY A 220 -7.81 -6.40 12.75
CA GLY A 220 -9.21 -6.21 13.10
C GLY A 220 -9.68 -4.76 13.03
N ASP A 221 -8.79 -3.78 12.83
CA ASP A 221 -9.12 -2.38 12.65
C ASP A 221 -8.01 -1.64 11.86
N PRO A 222 -8.30 -0.65 11.02
CA PRO A 222 -9.62 -0.17 10.59
C PRO A 222 -10.40 -1.18 9.73
N GLU A 223 -9.72 -2.16 9.15
CA GLU A 223 -10.31 -3.23 8.36
C GLU A 223 -10.32 -4.54 9.15
N THR A 224 -11.34 -5.38 8.92
CA THR A 224 -11.44 -6.70 9.55
C THR A 224 -12.02 -7.72 8.57
N LYS A 225 -11.55 -8.95 8.71
CA LYS A 225 -12.08 -10.15 8.04
C LYS A 225 -12.82 -11.05 9.04
N GLY A 226 -12.96 -10.59 10.28
CA GLY A 226 -13.49 -11.31 11.42
C GLY A 226 -12.40 -11.95 12.28
N ASP A 227 -12.67 -12.09 13.58
CA ASP A 227 -11.71 -12.47 14.63
C ASP A 227 -10.82 -13.68 14.25
N LYS A 228 -11.40 -14.71 13.63
CA LYS A 228 -10.67 -15.94 13.26
C LYS A 228 -9.69 -15.70 12.13
N GLU A 229 -10.13 -15.01 11.08
CA GLU A 229 -9.30 -14.75 9.92
C GLU A 229 -8.22 -13.70 10.21
N ASP A 230 -8.55 -12.71 11.05
CA ASP A 230 -7.60 -11.71 11.53
C ASP A 230 -6.49 -12.37 12.38
N ALA A 231 -6.84 -13.26 13.31
CA ALA A 231 -5.88 -14.03 14.12
C ALA A 231 -5.04 -14.97 13.25
N TYR A 232 -5.64 -15.63 12.27
CA TYR A 232 -4.96 -16.52 11.33
C TYR A 232 -3.98 -15.75 10.46
N SER A 233 -4.39 -14.62 9.89
CA SER A 233 -3.54 -13.74 9.09
C SER A 233 -2.36 -13.20 9.90
N CYS A 234 -2.58 -12.82 11.16
CA CYS A 234 -1.53 -12.38 12.07
C CYS A 234 -0.46 -13.48 12.30
N VAL A 235 -0.88 -14.72 12.53
CA VAL A 235 0.06 -15.82 12.75
C VAL A 235 0.79 -16.21 11.47
N LEU A 236 0.14 -16.17 10.31
CA LEU A 236 0.81 -16.38 9.02
C LEU A 236 1.86 -15.28 8.75
N MET A 237 1.54 -14.02 9.04
CA MET A 237 2.46 -12.90 8.99
C MET A 237 3.70 -13.18 9.86
N ALA A 238 3.49 -13.60 11.11
CA ALA A 238 4.58 -13.91 12.05
C ALA A 238 5.49 -15.04 11.53
N LEU A 239 4.91 -16.07 10.93
CA LEU A 239 5.66 -17.18 10.31
C LEU A 239 6.50 -16.70 9.12
N GLU A 240 5.94 -15.87 8.25
CA GLU A 240 6.67 -15.29 7.11
C GLU A 240 7.78 -14.33 7.58
N MET A 241 7.52 -13.51 8.59
CA MET A 241 8.54 -12.64 9.20
C MET A 241 9.71 -13.46 9.74
N LYS A 242 9.43 -14.53 10.47
CA LYS A 242 10.46 -15.45 10.97
C LYS A 242 11.28 -16.07 9.83
N GLU A 243 10.64 -16.50 8.75
CA GLU A 243 11.33 -17.06 7.58
C GLU A 243 12.18 -15.99 6.88
N ARG A 244 11.66 -14.76 6.76
CA ARG A 244 12.39 -13.63 6.19
C ARG A 244 13.63 -13.27 7.01
N MET A 245 13.58 -13.36 8.32
CA MET A 245 14.74 -13.14 9.19
C MET A 245 15.88 -14.11 8.87
N HIS A 246 15.61 -15.37 8.56
CA HIS A 246 16.66 -16.30 8.13
C HIS A 246 17.33 -15.86 6.83
N HIS A 247 16.58 -15.32 5.88
CA HIS A 247 17.16 -14.76 4.63
C HIS A 247 17.98 -13.50 4.89
N LEU A 248 17.48 -12.60 5.74
CA LEU A 248 18.21 -11.38 6.11
C LEU A 248 19.51 -11.71 6.85
N LYS A 249 19.49 -12.70 7.74
CA LYS A 249 20.67 -13.19 8.43
C LYS A 249 21.79 -13.55 7.46
N ASN A 250 21.51 -14.35 6.44
CA ASN A 250 22.49 -14.75 5.42
C ASN A 250 23.02 -13.54 4.63
N LEU A 251 22.16 -12.56 4.31
CA LEU A 251 22.57 -11.33 3.63
C LEU A 251 23.50 -10.49 4.50
N TRP A 252 23.22 -10.34 5.78
CA TRP A 252 24.02 -9.57 6.73
C TRP A 252 25.36 -10.26 7.03
N GLU A 253 25.39 -11.59 7.17
CA GLU A 253 26.64 -12.37 7.32
C GLU A 253 27.56 -12.16 6.09
N ASN A 254 27.01 -12.15 4.88
CA ASN A 254 27.76 -11.87 3.64
C ASN A 254 28.28 -10.42 3.58
N GLN A 255 27.68 -9.50 4.35
CA GLN A 255 28.15 -8.12 4.50
C GLN A 255 29.15 -7.95 5.67
N GLY A 256 29.59 -9.05 6.31
CA GLY A 256 30.55 -9.02 7.39
C GLY A 256 29.96 -8.78 8.78
N ILE A 257 28.64 -8.87 8.93
CA ILE A 257 27.96 -8.70 10.21
C ILE A 257 27.93 -10.05 10.93
N THR A 258 28.77 -10.19 11.94
CA THR A 258 29.01 -11.46 12.65
C THR A 258 27.89 -11.86 13.62
N ASN A 259 27.08 -10.91 14.08
CA ASN A 259 25.95 -11.17 15.00
C ASN A 259 24.64 -10.69 14.34
N PRO A 260 24.04 -11.53 13.49
CA PRO A 260 22.80 -11.17 12.81
C PRO A 260 21.63 -11.04 13.79
N LEU A 261 20.74 -10.11 13.48
CA LEU A 261 19.55 -9.84 14.29
C LEU A 261 18.62 -11.06 14.33
N GLU A 262 18.13 -11.39 15.49
CA GLU A 262 17.14 -12.44 15.71
C GLU A 262 15.94 -11.88 16.49
N ILE A 263 14.73 -12.23 16.08
CA ILE A 263 13.49 -11.71 16.67
C ILE A 263 12.81 -12.77 17.56
N ARG A 264 12.05 -12.27 18.51
CA ARG A 264 11.04 -13.02 19.28
C ARG A 264 9.70 -12.35 19.10
N ILE A 265 8.63 -13.13 19.15
CA ILE A 265 7.29 -12.69 18.79
C ILE A 265 6.28 -13.15 19.83
N GLY A 266 5.39 -12.20 20.24
CA GLY A 266 4.24 -12.45 21.08
C GLY A 266 2.94 -12.05 20.39
N ILE A 267 1.91 -12.91 20.43
CA ILE A 267 0.60 -12.63 19.83
C ILE A 267 -0.50 -12.95 20.83
N ASN A 268 -1.42 -11.99 20.97
CA ASN A 268 -2.60 -12.14 21.80
C ASN A 268 -3.85 -11.61 21.11
N THR A 269 -5.00 -12.23 21.38
CA THR A 269 -6.29 -11.79 20.85
C THR A 269 -7.22 -11.45 22.01
N GLY A 270 -7.75 -10.23 22.02
CA GLY A 270 -8.67 -9.79 23.08
C GLY A 270 -9.26 -8.41 22.83
N TYR A 271 -10.05 -7.92 23.78
CA TYR A 271 -10.71 -6.63 23.68
C TYR A 271 -9.78 -5.47 24.05
N CYS A 272 -9.46 -4.65 23.07
CA CYS A 272 -8.68 -3.42 23.21
C CYS A 272 -9.57 -2.19 22.97
N ASN A 273 -9.15 -1.04 23.48
CA ASN A 273 -9.65 0.25 23.02
C ASN A 273 -8.81 0.69 21.84
N VAL A 274 -9.42 0.95 20.69
CA VAL A 274 -8.77 1.39 19.44
C VAL A 274 -9.34 2.73 19.00
N GLY A 275 -8.51 3.64 18.53
CA GLY A 275 -8.92 4.95 18.08
C GLY A 275 -7.81 5.99 18.18
N ASN A 276 -8.24 7.26 18.14
CA ASN A 276 -7.35 8.40 18.27
C ASN A 276 -7.16 8.75 19.75
N PHE A 277 -5.93 8.65 20.22
CA PHE A 277 -5.54 9.03 21.58
C PHE A 277 -4.51 10.16 21.52
N GLY A 278 -4.57 11.08 22.47
CA GLY A 278 -3.60 12.16 22.59
C GLY A 278 -4.18 13.48 23.04
N SER A 279 -3.65 14.57 22.51
CA SER A 279 -4.07 15.92 22.77
C SER A 279 -4.62 16.60 21.51
N GLU A 280 -5.14 17.82 21.64
CA GLU A 280 -5.59 18.62 20.49
C GLU A 280 -4.50 18.85 19.45
N ASN A 281 -3.22 18.87 19.87
CA ASN A 281 -2.08 19.15 19.01
C ASN A 281 -1.34 17.89 18.51
N ARG A 282 -1.62 16.72 19.10
CA ARG A 282 -0.97 15.45 18.73
C ARG A 282 -1.89 14.29 18.98
N LEU A 283 -2.25 13.57 17.94
CA LEU A 283 -3.08 12.38 17.97
C LEU A 283 -2.30 11.19 17.41
N ASP A 284 -2.37 10.07 18.11
CA ASP A 284 -1.87 8.79 17.65
C ASP A 284 -3.08 7.85 17.47
N TYR A 285 -3.23 7.27 16.29
CA TYR A 285 -4.17 6.17 16.08
C TYR A 285 -3.53 4.89 16.58
N THR A 286 -4.00 4.40 17.73
CA THR A 286 -3.33 3.31 18.45
C THR A 286 -4.31 2.44 19.21
N ILE A 287 -3.81 1.39 19.81
CA ILE A 287 -4.55 0.47 20.68
C ILE A 287 -4.05 0.55 22.11
N ILE A 288 -5.00 0.52 23.06
CA ILE A 288 -4.70 0.55 24.49
C ILE A 288 -5.52 -0.54 25.22
N GLY A 289 -4.89 -1.22 26.18
CA GLY A 289 -5.57 -2.18 27.02
C GLY A 289 -4.66 -3.26 27.62
N GLY A 290 -5.20 -4.05 28.56
CA GLY A 290 -4.50 -5.17 29.17
C GLY A 290 -4.04 -6.23 28.17
N GLU A 291 -4.81 -6.42 27.11
CA GLU A 291 -4.53 -7.38 26.05
C GLU A 291 -3.31 -6.99 25.20
N VAL A 292 -3.07 -5.69 25.03
CA VAL A 292 -1.85 -5.17 24.39
C VAL A 292 -0.62 -5.49 25.25
N ASN A 293 -0.73 -5.27 26.56
CA ASN A 293 0.33 -5.58 27.50
C ASN A 293 0.59 -7.09 27.55
N LEU A 294 -0.45 -7.92 27.43
CA LEU A 294 -0.29 -9.37 27.38
C LEU A 294 0.51 -9.81 26.15
N ALA A 295 0.24 -9.25 24.98
CA ALA A 295 1.01 -9.54 23.77
C ALA A 295 2.50 -9.19 23.93
N SER A 296 2.82 -8.04 24.53
CA SER A 296 4.21 -7.65 24.85
C SER A 296 4.85 -8.60 25.86
N ARG A 297 4.09 -9.11 26.86
CA ARG A 297 4.63 -10.08 27.81
C ARG A 297 4.86 -11.47 27.21
N LEU A 298 4.01 -11.88 26.26
CA LEU A 298 4.25 -13.10 25.50
C LEU A 298 5.55 -12.98 24.68
N GLU A 299 5.76 -11.82 24.01
CA GLU A 299 7.00 -11.52 23.30
C GLU A 299 8.21 -11.65 24.24
N SER A 300 8.19 -10.96 25.38
CA SER A 300 9.31 -10.94 26.33
C SER A 300 9.63 -12.32 26.96
N ASN A 301 8.65 -13.23 27.04
CA ASN A 301 8.82 -14.60 27.51
C ASN A 301 9.15 -15.59 26.37
N ALA A 302 9.08 -15.17 25.11
CA ALA A 302 9.45 -16.00 23.98
C ALA A 302 10.98 -16.17 23.90
N MET A 303 11.43 -17.37 23.56
CA MET A 303 12.83 -17.59 23.20
C MET A 303 13.13 -16.98 21.84
N THR A 304 14.39 -16.75 21.56
CA THR A 304 14.88 -16.28 20.26
C THR A 304 14.35 -17.15 19.12
N GLY A 305 13.78 -16.52 18.10
CA GLY A 305 13.16 -17.20 16.96
C GLY A 305 11.83 -17.90 17.29
N GLN A 306 11.27 -17.69 18.49
CA GLN A 306 10.00 -18.29 18.91
C GLN A 306 8.83 -17.32 18.66
N ILE A 307 7.67 -17.89 18.30
CA ILE A 307 6.38 -17.22 18.24
C ILE A 307 5.53 -17.79 19.37
N LEU A 308 5.27 -17.00 20.41
CA LEU A 308 4.46 -17.37 21.57
C LEU A 308 3.10 -16.71 21.50
N ILE A 309 2.04 -17.51 21.72
CA ILE A 309 0.64 -17.02 21.60
C ILE A 309 -0.16 -17.36 22.86
N SER A 310 -1.21 -16.57 23.12
CA SER A 310 -2.16 -16.85 24.20
C SER A 310 -3.13 -17.99 23.86
N GLN A 311 -3.83 -18.50 24.89
CA GLN A 311 -4.92 -19.47 24.76
C GLN A 311 -6.05 -18.94 23.84
N GLU A 312 -6.37 -17.66 23.93
CA GLU A 312 -7.41 -17.01 23.13
C GLU A 312 -7.06 -17.03 21.63
N THR A 313 -5.81 -16.67 21.30
CA THR A 313 -5.31 -16.75 19.93
C THR A 313 -5.29 -18.20 19.44
N TYR A 314 -4.77 -19.13 20.26
CA TYR A 314 -4.74 -20.57 19.94
C TYR A 314 -6.13 -21.12 19.61
N ALA A 315 -7.14 -20.77 20.40
CA ALA A 315 -8.52 -21.25 20.21
C ALA A 315 -9.08 -20.88 18.82
N LEU A 316 -8.68 -19.72 18.27
CA LEU A 316 -9.13 -19.23 16.97
C LEU A 316 -8.43 -19.95 15.80
N ILE A 317 -7.14 -20.33 15.96
CA ILE A 317 -6.29 -20.79 14.85
C ILE A 317 -5.97 -22.28 14.84
N LYS A 318 -6.28 -23.03 15.91
CA LYS A 318 -5.87 -24.43 16.13
C LYS A 318 -6.26 -25.40 15.00
N LYS A 319 -7.24 -25.06 14.16
CA LYS A 319 -7.63 -25.88 13.01
C LYS A 319 -6.66 -25.78 11.82
N HIS A 320 -5.86 -24.72 11.77
CA HIS A 320 -5.01 -24.39 10.61
C HIS A 320 -3.52 -24.31 10.95
N ILE A 321 -3.20 -24.10 12.23
CA ILE A 321 -1.84 -23.91 12.73
C ILE A 321 -1.50 -24.97 13.76
N VAL A 322 -0.33 -25.59 13.58
CA VAL A 322 0.24 -26.53 14.55
C VAL A 322 0.91 -25.74 15.65
N CYS A 323 0.49 -25.98 16.89
CA CYS A 323 1.04 -25.34 18.07
C CYS A 323 1.41 -26.36 19.11
N GLU A 324 2.47 -26.11 19.87
CA GLU A 324 2.88 -26.87 21.05
C GLU A 324 2.47 -26.12 22.32
N LYS A 325 1.86 -26.83 23.25
CA LYS A 325 1.55 -26.28 24.57
C LYS A 325 2.85 -26.00 25.33
N LYS A 326 3.00 -24.84 25.93
CA LYS A 326 4.13 -24.41 26.77
C LYS A 326 3.66 -24.11 28.18
N ASP A 327 4.60 -23.76 29.04
CA ASP A 327 4.31 -23.43 30.42
C ASP A 327 3.41 -22.23 30.58
N GLU A 328 2.68 -22.20 31.66
CA GLU A 328 1.89 -21.03 32.05
C GLU A 328 2.79 -19.90 32.50
N ILE A 329 2.53 -18.69 32.04
CA ILE A 329 3.25 -17.51 32.50
C ILE A 329 2.40 -16.69 33.48
N LYS A 330 3.07 -16.08 34.48
CA LYS A 330 2.46 -15.11 35.38
C LYS A 330 2.74 -13.70 34.86
N VAL A 331 1.71 -12.94 34.56
CA VAL A 331 1.82 -11.57 34.02
C VAL A 331 1.45 -10.57 35.09
N LYS A 332 2.28 -9.55 35.30
CA LYS A 332 2.00 -8.47 36.26
C LYS A 332 0.69 -7.77 35.87
N GLY A 333 -0.24 -7.69 36.82
CA GLY A 333 -1.56 -7.07 36.60
C GLY A 333 -2.65 -8.05 36.14
N ILE A 334 -2.36 -9.34 35.96
CA ILE A 334 -3.34 -10.39 35.67
C ILE A 334 -3.33 -11.37 36.86
N ALA A 335 -4.53 -11.61 37.45
CA ALA A 335 -4.66 -12.40 38.67
C ALA A 335 -4.38 -13.90 38.47
N HIS A 336 -4.60 -14.43 37.27
CA HIS A 336 -4.42 -15.85 36.94
C HIS A 336 -3.25 -16.03 35.99
N LYS A 337 -2.67 -17.24 36.00
CA LYS A 337 -1.64 -17.64 35.06
C LYS A 337 -2.23 -17.79 33.68
N ILE A 338 -1.47 -17.41 32.67
CA ILE A 338 -1.87 -17.47 31.25
C ILE A 338 -1.23 -18.68 30.60
N GLN A 339 -2.04 -19.59 30.07
CA GLN A 339 -1.58 -20.71 29.27
C GLN A 339 -1.02 -20.20 27.94
N THR A 340 0.20 -20.64 27.60
CA THR A 340 0.88 -20.24 26.38
C THR A 340 1.05 -21.38 25.39
N TYR A 341 1.19 -21.05 24.12
CA TYR A 341 1.42 -21.99 23.03
C TYR A 341 2.49 -21.44 22.10
N GLN A 342 3.42 -22.32 21.69
CA GLN A 342 4.41 -22.01 20.67
C GLN A 342 3.85 -22.37 19.29
N VAL A 343 3.90 -21.46 18.33
CA VAL A 343 3.56 -21.73 16.93
C VAL A 343 4.71 -22.50 16.28
N VAL A 344 4.39 -23.68 15.72
CA VAL A 344 5.34 -24.53 14.99
C VAL A 344 5.29 -24.23 13.48
N GLY A 345 4.09 -24.12 12.92
CA GLY A 345 3.87 -23.83 11.51
C GLY A 345 2.44 -24.10 11.07
N SER A 346 2.12 -23.76 9.82
CA SER A 346 0.81 -24.13 9.25
C SER A 346 0.80 -25.62 8.85
N TYR A 347 -0.36 -26.27 8.96
CA TYR A 347 -0.50 -27.65 8.51
C TYR A 347 -0.11 -27.83 7.03
N LYS A 348 -0.42 -26.83 6.16
CA LYS A 348 -0.01 -26.85 4.75
C LYS A 348 1.51 -26.84 4.57
N ASN A 349 2.22 -25.99 5.31
CA ASN A 349 3.68 -25.87 5.19
C ASN A 349 4.39 -27.08 5.81
N ILE A 350 3.86 -27.63 6.91
CA ILE A 350 4.43 -28.82 7.53
C ILE A 350 4.22 -30.05 6.63
N ALA A 351 3.05 -30.19 6.00
CA ALA A 351 2.79 -31.25 5.05
C ALA A 351 3.67 -31.13 3.78
N GLN A 352 3.95 -29.91 3.32
CA GLN A 352 4.87 -29.68 2.19
C GLN A 352 6.34 -29.87 2.56
N LYS A 353 6.77 -29.52 3.80
CA LYS A 353 8.13 -29.77 4.30
C LYS A 353 8.35 -31.24 4.69
N ARG A 354 7.33 -31.94 5.16
CA ARG A 354 7.32 -33.39 5.29
C ARG A 354 6.92 -33.96 3.94
N LYS A 355 7.89 -34.32 3.10
CA LYS A 355 7.66 -35.20 1.97
C LYS A 355 7.24 -36.56 2.52
N ILE A 356 5.98 -36.69 2.91
CA ILE A 356 5.39 -37.94 3.38
C ILE A 356 4.79 -38.63 2.16
N LEU A 357 5.33 -39.77 1.80
CA LEU A 357 4.74 -40.67 0.82
C LEU A 357 3.65 -41.45 1.54
N ASN A 358 2.40 -41.16 1.23
CA ASN A 358 1.23 -41.83 1.78
C ASN A 358 0.51 -42.57 0.65
N GLU A 359 0.49 -43.92 0.69
CA GLU A 359 -0.32 -44.75 -0.16
C GLU A 359 -1.12 -45.74 0.67
N LYS A 360 -2.43 -45.80 0.44
CA LYS A 360 -3.34 -46.67 1.17
C LYS A 360 -4.37 -47.27 0.21
N PHE A 361 -4.41 -48.60 0.16
CA PHE A 361 -5.45 -49.40 -0.50
C PHE A 361 -5.65 -50.70 0.31
N ASP A 362 -6.65 -51.52 -0.04
CA ASP A 362 -6.98 -52.72 0.71
C ASP A 362 -5.77 -53.64 0.91
N GLY A 363 -5.43 -53.90 2.17
CA GLY A 363 -4.28 -54.70 2.56
C GLY A 363 -2.92 -54.00 2.53
N PHE A 364 -2.86 -52.71 2.11
CA PHE A 364 -1.60 -51.97 2.04
C PHE A 364 -1.72 -50.57 2.69
N ASN A 365 -0.77 -50.23 3.54
CA ASN A 365 -0.65 -48.90 4.14
C ASN A 365 0.82 -48.53 4.24
N LEU A 366 1.25 -47.58 3.39
CA LEU A 366 2.61 -47.05 3.38
C LEU A 366 2.62 -45.61 3.87
N ASN A 367 3.43 -45.32 4.88
CA ASN A 367 3.64 -43.97 5.40
C ASN A 367 5.13 -43.75 5.62
N ILE A 368 5.78 -43.02 4.73
CA ILE A 368 7.22 -42.74 4.76
C ILE A 368 7.48 -41.26 4.82
N ASP A 369 8.16 -40.78 5.86
CA ASP A 369 8.75 -39.45 5.90
C ASP A 369 10.08 -39.46 5.13
N LEU A 370 10.13 -38.84 3.97
CA LEU A 370 11.33 -38.80 3.11
C LEU A 370 12.47 -37.91 3.66
N ASN A 371 12.24 -37.19 4.77
CA ASN A 371 13.25 -36.37 5.44
C ASN A 371 13.98 -37.11 6.58
N ILE A 372 13.77 -38.42 6.71
CA ILE A 372 14.42 -39.22 7.78
C ILE A 372 15.94 -39.31 7.59
N SER A 373 16.66 -39.24 8.74
CA SER A 373 18.13 -39.37 8.82
C SER A 373 18.66 -40.75 8.44
N LYS A 374 17.79 -41.78 8.39
CA LYS A 374 18.18 -43.19 8.12
C LYS A 374 17.56 -43.72 6.80
N LYS A 375 17.69 -42.97 5.72
CA LYS A 375 17.14 -43.34 4.39
C LYS A 375 17.48 -44.75 3.95
N ASN A 376 18.75 -45.19 4.15
CA ASN A 376 19.21 -46.53 3.75
C ASN A 376 18.46 -47.67 4.49
N LYS A 377 18.08 -47.49 5.76
CA LYS A 377 17.28 -48.50 6.45
C LYS A 377 15.88 -48.65 5.88
N VAL A 378 15.26 -47.55 5.46
CA VAL A 378 13.93 -47.59 4.87
C VAL A 378 14.00 -48.20 3.47
N ILE A 379 14.99 -47.86 2.67
CA ILE A 379 15.21 -48.48 1.34
C ILE A 379 15.39 -49.97 1.46
N THR A 380 16.28 -50.43 2.36
CA THR A 380 16.50 -51.88 2.61
C THR A 380 15.23 -52.57 3.06
N SER A 381 14.42 -51.94 3.92
CA SER A 381 13.14 -52.51 4.37
C SER A 381 12.15 -52.68 3.23
N LEU A 382 12.00 -51.67 2.38
CA LEU A 382 11.12 -51.69 1.19
C LEU A 382 11.57 -52.74 0.18
N GLU A 383 12.87 -52.85 -0.09
CA GLU A 383 13.45 -53.87 -0.98
C GLU A 383 13.20 -55.29 -0.47
N ASN A 384 13.34 -55.51 0.84
CA ASN A 384 13.06 -56.83 1.47
C ASN A 384 11.57 -57.20 1.37
N THR A 385 10.69 -56.20 1.65
CA THR A 385 9.24 -56.40 1.52
C THR A 385 8.85 -56.73 0.05
N LEU A 386 9.43 -56.00 -0.90
CA LEU A 386 9.21 -56.24 -2.33
C LEU A 386 9.68 -57.65 -2.76
N LYS A 387 10.86 -58.10 -2.23
CA LYS A 387 11.34 -59.45 -2.50
C LYS A 387 10.42 -60.51 -1.93
N GLN A 388 9.86 -60.33 -0.74
CA GLN A 388 8.88 -61.26 -0.16
C GLN A 388 7.58 -61.34 -0.96
N LEU A 389 7.04 -60.20 -1.37
CA LEU A 389 5.82 -60.16 -2.24
C LEU A 389 6.04 -60.90 -3.56
N LYS A 390 7.18 -60.64 -4.24
CA LYS A 390 7.51 -61.36 -5.50
C LYS A 390 7.78 -62.85 -5.33
N LYS A 391 8.19 -63.29 -4.15
CA LYS A 391 8.40 -64.72 -3.83
C LYS A 391 7.06 -65.44 -3.65
N ASN A 392 6.08 -64.75 -3.05
CA ASN A 392 4.74 -65.27 -2.85
C ASN A 392 3.91 -65.33 -4.17
N GLU A 393 4.15 -64.40 -5.12
CA GLU A 393 3.54 -64.48 -6.46
C GLU A 393 4.01 -65.69 -7.30
N LYS A 394 5.21 -66.22 -7.05
CA LYS A 394 5.75 -67.40 -7.75
C LYS A 394 5.33 -68.72 -7.10
N SER A 395 4.61 -68.69 -5.98
CA SER A 395 4.17 -69.88 -5.22
C SER A 395 2.65 -70.09 -5.33
N ASN A 396 1.93 -69.24 -6.03
CA ASN A 396 0.55 -69.42 -6.50
C ASN A 396 0.55 -69.57 -8.02
#